data_b391710b58fc9fc1fb7c537a91132c7c
#
_entry.id   b391710b58fc9fc1fb7c537a91132c7c
#
_cell.length_a   1.000
_cell.length_b   1.000
_cell.length_c   1.000
_cell.angle_alpha   90.00
_cell.angle_beta   90.00
_cell.angle_gamma   90.00
#
_symmetry.space_group_name_H-M   'P 1'
#
loop_
_entity.id
_entity.type
_entity.pdbx_description
1 polymer ?
#
loop_
_entity_poly.entity_id
_entity_poly.type
_entity_poly.pdbx_seq_one_letter_code
_entity_poly.pdbx_strand_id
1 'polypeptide(L)'
;MIRFTTATVGFASIAASVWLAPMAHAAGQYVRTQSGLVRCLVTASDQGRGGVPTVACDYGRGFQKAPVSRDDNKHLQTAIVDASGKFSWDRGDIGGTAQNDLQLVTGQTLHIQGWTVAPVSDGTRFTNDGSGRGLFVRVDEVSPF
;
A
#
# COMPACT_ATOMS: atom_id res chain seq x y z
N MET A 1 36.70 52.49 -49.61
CA MET A 1 36.36 51.07 -49.51
C MET A 1 36.14 50.75 -48.04
N ILE A 2 34.90 50.60 -47.62
CA ILE A 2 34.51 50.26 -46.23
C ILE A 2 34.14 48.77 -46.24
N ARG A 3 34.90 47.96 -45.49
CA ARG A 3 34.60 46.54 -45.31
C ARG A 3 33.74 46.38 -44.05
N PHE A 4 32.51 45.95 -44.21
CA PHE A 4 31.65 45.54 -43.10
C PHE A 4 31.93 44.08 -42.76
N THR A 5 32.40 43.87 -41.55
CA THR A 5 32.58 42.53 -40.95
C THR A 5 31.32 42.16 -40.23
N THR A 6 30.58 41.18 -40.76
CA THR A 6 29.38 40.62 -40.10
C THR A 6 29.82 39.66 -38.99
N ALA A 7 29.54 40.00 -37.74
CA ALA A 7 29.69 39.07 -36.62
C ALA A 7 28.47 38.18 -36.46
N THR A 8 28.66 36.88 -36.66
CA THR A 8 27.63 35.86 -36.46
C THR A 8 27.59 35.51 -34.99
N VAL A 9 26.51 35.86 -34.32
CA VAL A 9 26.24 35.46 -32.90
C VAL A 9 25.63 34.06 -32.94
N GLY A 10 26.41 33.08 -32.52
CA GLY A 10 25.93 31.71 -32.33
C GLY A 10 25.14 31.59 -31.04
N PHE A 11 23.84 31.29 -31.11
CA PHE A 11 23.05 30.89 -29.96
C PHE A 11 23.37 29.45 -29.61
N ALA A 12 24.06 29.24 -28.49
CA ALA A 12 24.21 27.92 -27.88
C ALA A 12 22.92 27.57 -27.14
N SER A 13 22.12 26.67 -27.69
CA SER A 13 20.95 26.10 -27.02
C SER A 13 21.41 25.11 -25.94
N ILE A 14 21.31 25.50 -24.68
CA ILE A 14 21.55 24.61 -23.55
C ILE A 14 20.29 23.77 -23.37
N ALA A 15 20.33 22.51 -23.84
CA ALA A 15 19.31 21.53 -23.53
C ALA A 15 19.44 21.13 -22.06
N ALA A 16 18.57 21.66 -21.20
CA ALA A 16 18.45 21.24 -19.82
C ALA A 16 17.83 19.86 -19.78
N SER A 17 18.64 18.83 -19.59
CA SER A 17 18.17 17.47 -19.33
C SER A 17 17.59 17.42 -17.94
N VAL A 18 16.27 17.42 -17.83
CA VAL A 18 15.58 17.19 -16.56
C VAL A 18 15.74 15.70 -16.23
N TRP A 19 16.64 15.38 -15.37
CA TRP A 19 16.76 14.06 -14.79
C TRP A 19 15.60 13.91 -13.79
N LEU A 20 14.56 13.18 -14.18
CA LEU A 20 13.56 12.71 -13.23
C LEU A 20 14.28 11.69 -12.34
N ALA A 21 14.61 12.10 -11.10
CA ALA A 21 15.08 11.18 -10.10
C ALA A 21 14.03 10.08 -9.92
N PRO A 22 14.40 8.77 -9.88
CA PRO A 22 13.46 7.72 -9.58
C PRO A 22 12.86 8.06 -8.23
N MET A 23 11.52 8.21 -8.17
CA MET A 23 10.83 8.36 -6.91
C MET A 23 11.19 7.14 -6.06
N ALA A 24 11.86 7.37 -4.91
CA ALA A 24 12.05 6.33 -3.92
C ALA A 24 10.65 5.78 -3.62
N HIS A 25 10.43 4.50 -3.91
CA HIS A 25 9.16 3.86 -3.63
C HIS A 25 8.98 3.96 -2.11
N ALA A 26 7.93 4.65 -1.67
CA ALA A 26 7.59 4.70 -0.27
C ALA A 26 7.51 3.25 0.26
N ALA A 27 7.99 3.01 1.48
CA ALA A 27 8.05 1.67 2.10
C ALA A 27 6.67 0.99 2.22
N GLY A 28 5.62 1.65 1.79
CA GLY A 28 4.23 1.22 1.79
C GLY A 28 3.29 2.39 2.06
N GLN A 29 2.02 2.16 1.84
CA GLN A 29 0.95 3.12 2.15
C GLN A 29 0.06 2.57 3.25
N TYR A 30 -0.05 3.31 4.34
CA TYR A 30 -1.04 3.02 5.38
C TYR A 30 -2.41 3.55 4.95
N VAL A 31 -3.41 2.70 5.09
CA VAL A 31 -4.82 3.06 4.84
C VAL A 31 -5.66 2.69 6.06
N ARG A 32 -6.75 3.42 6.24
CA ARG A 32 -7.76 3.13 7.24
C ARG A 32 -9.06 2.78 6.54
N THR A 33 -9.64 1.64 6.89
CA THR A 33 -10.92 1.20 6.30
C THR A 33 -12.03 2.21 6.58
N GLN A 34 -13.08 2.16 5.79
CA GLN A 34 -14.23 3.08 5.92
C GLN A 34 -14.89 3.06 7.30
N SER A 35 -14.79 1.94 8.03
CA SER A 35 -15.26 1.84 9.42
C SER A 35 -14.42 2.66 10.40
N GLY A 36 -13.20 3.03 10.02
CA GLY A 36 -12.22 3.67 10.90
C GLY A 36 -11.54 2.74 11.90
N LEU A 37 -11.89 1.45 11.94
CA LEU A 37 -11.47 0.50 12.96
C LEU A 37 -10.28 -0.36 12.55
N VAL A 38 -10.15 -0.68 11.27
CA VAL A 38 -9.08 -1.51 10.74
C VAL A 38 -8.08 -0.63 10.00
N ARG A 39 -6.80 -0.80 10.30
CA ARG A 39 -5.69 -0.20 9.58
C ARG A 39 -5.01 -1.25 8.71
N CYS A 40 -4.60 -0.88 7.51
CA CYS A 40 -3.85 -1.78 6.65
C CYS A 40 -2.60 -1.09 6.11
N LEU A 41 -1.52 -1.85 5.99
CA LEU A 41 -0.31 -1.46 5.27
C LEU A 41 -0.30 -2.17 3.93
N VAL A 42 -0.24 -1.41 2.85
CA VAL A 42 -0.17 -1.90 1.47
C VAL A 42 1.23 -1.65 0.94
N THR A 43 1.95 -2.69 0.54
CA THR A 43 3.33 -2.57 0.07
C THR A 43 3.53 -3.23 -1.30
N ALA A 44 4.40 -2.63 -2.11
CA ALA A 44 4.92 -3.27 -3.33
C ALA A 44 6.07 -4.24 -3.02
N SER A 45 6.72 -4.11 -1.86
CA SER A 45 7.87 -4.91 -1.46
C SER A 45 8.01 -4.88 0.05
N ASP A 46 7.64 -5.97 0.71
CA ASP A 46 7.82 -6.15 2.15
C ASP A 46 9.17 -6.82 2.43
N GLN A 47 10.14 -6.04 2.86
CA GLN A 47 11.50 -6.54 3.11
C GLN A 47 11.55 -7.56 4.26
N GLY A 48 10.70 -7.45 5.24
CA GLY A 48 10.56 -8.43 6.33
C GLY A 48 10.01 -9.78 5.87
N ARG A 49 9.46 -9.84 4.65
CA ARG A 49 8.83 -11.03 4.04
C ARG A 49 9.44 -11.41 2.68
N GLY A 50 10.72 -11.12 2.50
CA GLY A 50 11.46 -11.49 1.28
C GLY A 50 11.21 -10.57 0.08
N GLY A 51 10.75 -9.34 0.31
CA GLY A 51 10.59 -8.35 -0.76
C GLY A 51 9.37 -8.57 -1.65
N VAL A 52 8.38 -9.35 -1.21
CA VAL A 52 7.14 -9.59 -1.97
C VAL A 52 6.09 -8.51 -1.69
N PRO A 53 5.23 -8.18 -2.67
CA PRO A 53 4.07 -7.32 -2.42
C PRO A 53 3.16 -7.93 -1.37
N THR A 54 2.75 -7.14 -0.38
CA THR A 54 2.01 -7.63 0.79
C THR A 54 0.95 -6.62 1.23
N VAL A 55 -0.18 -7.12 1.72
CA VAL A 55 -1.15 -6.37 2.51
C VAL A 55 -1.24 -6.98 3.90
N ALA A 56 -1.06 -6.15 4.91
CA ALA A 56 -1.23 -6.50 6.31
C ALA A 56 -2.28 -5.60 6.95
N CYS A 57 -3.34 -6.19 7.48
CA CYS A 57 -4.45 -5.47 8.12
C CYS A 57 -4.52 -5.77 9.61
N ASP A 58 -4.53 -4.72 10.41
CA ASP A 58 -4.54 -4.76 11.87
C ASP A 58 -5.86 -4.23 12.43
N TYR A 59 -6.43 -5.01 13.34
CA TYR A 59 -7.53 -4.60 14.19
C TYR A 59 -7.12 -4.84 15.65
N GLY A 60 -6.76 -3.78 16.37
CA GLY A 60 -6.15 -3.85 17.69
C GLY A 60 -6.93 -4.61 18.77
N ARG A 61 -8.22 -4.87 18.54
CA ARG A 61 -9.05 -5.72 19.43
C ARG A 61 -9.02 -7.21 19.05
N GLY A 62 -8.38 -7.56 17.94
CA GLY A 62 -8.45 -8.88 17.33
C GLY A 62 -9.73 -9.10 16.51
N PHE A 63 -9.58 -9.76 15.36
CA PHE A 63 -10.74 -10.14 14.54
C PHE A 63 -11.50 -11.29 15.19
N GLN A 64 -12.81 -11.15 15.35
CA GLN A 64 -13.62 -12.12 16.10
C GLN A 64 -13.53 -13.55 15.58
N LYS A 65 -13.37 -13.71 14.26
CA LYS A 65 -13.22 -15.02 13.61
C LYS A 65 -11.77 -15.45 13.39
N ALA A 66 -10.81 -14.67 13.88
CA ALA A 66 -9.40 -15.07 13.86
C ALA A 66 -9.12 -16.17 14.88
N PRO A 67 -8.05 -16.96 14.66
CA PRO A 67 -7.57 -17.90 15.67
C PRO A 67 -7.28 -17.19 17.00
N VAL A 68 -7.46 -17.92 18.09
CA VAL A 68 -7.13 -17.44 19.43
C VAL A 68 -5.69 -17.81 19.75
N SER A 69 -4.92 -16.84 20.22
CA SER A 69 -3.57 -17.05 20.70
C SER A 69 -3.58 -17.91 21.98
N ARG A 70 -2.67 -18.87 22.05
CA ARG A 70 -2.52 -19.75 23.23
C ARG A 70 -1.90 -19.05 24.43
N ASP A 71 -1.17 -17.96 24.20
CA ASP A 71 -0.41 -17.30 25.27
C ASP A 71 -1.27 -16.34 26.10
N ASP A 72 -2.25 -15.68 25.50
CA ASP A 72 -3.06 -14.65 26.16
C ASP A 72 -4.56 -14.83 25.96
N ASN A 73 -4.97 -15.89 25.29
CA ASN A 73 -6.37 -16.23 24.98
C ASN A 73 -7.13 -15.12 24.25
N LYS A 74 -6.42 -14.33 23.43
CA LYS A 74 -6.99 -13.27 22.59
C LYS A 74 -7.00 -13.66 21.12
N HIS A 75 -7.97 -13.16 20.37
CA HIS A 75 -7.98 -13.29 18.93
C HIS A 75 -6.78 -12.59 18.30
N LEU A 76 -6.19 -13.22 17.27
CA LEU A 76 -5.12 -12.61 16.51
C LEU A 76 -5.61 -11.34 15.81
N GLN A 77 -4.76 -10.33 15.79
CA GLN A 77 -5.16 -8.99 15.39
C GLN A 77 -4.68 -8.59 13.99
N THR A 78 -3.69 -9.27 13.44
CA THR A 78 -3.10 -8.90 12.15
C THR A 78 -3.25 -10.03 11.14
N ALA A 79 -3.95 -9.72 10.04
CA ALA A 79 -4.14 -10.60 8.89
C ALA A 79 -3.21 -10.16 7.77
N ILE A 80 -2.47 -11.09 7.17
CA ILE A 80 -1.46 -10.80 6.19
C ILE A 80 -1.64 -11.69 4.97
N VAL A 81 -1.62 -11.07 3.77
CA VAL A 81 -1.60 -11.78 2.50
C VAL A 81 -0.49 -11.23 1.61
N ASP A 82 0.24 -12.09 0.92
CA ASP A 82 1.19 -11.70 -0.12
C ASP A 82 0.60 -11.81 -1.53
N ALA A 83 1.35 -11.33 -2.52
CA ALA A 83 0.91 -11.36 -3.93
C ALA A 83 0.64 -12.76 -4.46
N SER A 84 1.24 -13.81 -3.88
CA SER A 84 1.00 -15.21 -4.28
C SER A 84 -0.31 -15.77 -3.69
N GLY A 85 -0.94 -15.04 -2.78
CA GLY A 85 -2.11 -15.48 -2.04
C GLY A 85 -1.77 -16.24 -0.75
N LYS A 86 -0.51 -16.29 -0.35
CA LYS A 86 -0.11 -16.87 0.93
C LYS A 86 -0.66 -16.00 2.07
N PHE A 87 -1.50 -16.61 2.89
CA PHE A 87 -2.18 -15.97 4.00
C PHE A 87 -1.62 -16.41 5.35
N SER A 88 -1.53 -15.50 6.29
CA SER A 88 -1.12 -15.79 7.67
C SER A 88 -1.73 -14.80 8.66
N TRP A 89 -1.81 -15.24 9.91
CA TRP A 89 -2.18 -14.42 11.05
C TRP A 89 -0.95 -14.06 11.88
N ASP A 90 -0.96 -12.85 12.47
CA ASP A 90 0.07 -12.38 13.38
C ASP A 90 -0.56 -11.71 14.60
N ARG A 91 0.22 -11.61 15.68
CA ARG A 91 -0.14 -10.93 16.92
C ARG A 91 0.37 -9.50 16.99
N GLY A 92 1.38 -9.17 16.20
CA GLY A 92 1.99 -7.85 16.13
C GLY A 92 1.05 -6.83 15.47
N ASP A 93 1.31 -5.56 15.72
CA ASP A 93 0.71 -4.47 14.96
C ASP A 93 1.48 -4.22 13.65
N ILE A 94 0.90 -3.41 12.78
CA ILE A 94 1.54 -3.04 11.50
C ILE A 94 2.48 -1.84 11.60
N GLY A 95 2.65 -1.27 12.80
CA GLY A 95 3.49 -0.09 13.04
C GLY A 95 2.93 1.19 12.42
N GLY A 96 3.81 2.17 12.26
CA GLY A 96 3.48 3.46 11.65
C GLY A 96 2.61 4.35 12.54
N THR A 97 2.47 5.61 12.12
CA THR A 97 1.67 6.63 12.81
C THR A 97 0.29 6.75 12.17
N ALA A 98 -0.75 6.48 12.92
CA ALA A 98 -2.15 6.48 12.46
C ALA A 98 -2.63 7.81 11.86
N GLN A 99 -1.98 8.93 12.22
CA GLN A 99 -2.32 10.27 11.72
C GLN A 99 -2.11 10.43 10.21
N ASN A 100 -1.23 9.63 9.62
CA ASN A 100 -0.89 9.67 8.20
C ASN A 100 -1.63 8.61 7.38
N ASP A 101 -2.57 7.90 7.98
CA ASP A 101 -3.36 6.90 7.27
C ASP A 101 -4.26 7.57 6.24
N LEU A 102 -4.29 7.03 5.02
CA LEU A 102 -5.26 7.41 4.02
C LEU A 102 -6.62 6.83 4.41
N GLN A 103 -7.60 7.70 4.71
CA GLN A 103 -8.96 7.27 5.01
C GLN A 103 -9.66 6.78 3.75
N LEU A 104 -10.09 5.53 3.74
CA LEU A 104 -10.87 4.95 2.65
C LEU A 104 -12.34 5.36 2.74
N VAL A 105 -12.95 5.59 1.58
CA VAL A 105 -14.36 5.96 1.44
C VAL A 105 -15.08 4.91 0.58
N THR A 106 -16.22 4.43 1.04
CA THR A 106 -17.05 3.46 0.31
C THR A 106 -17.35 3.95 -1.10
N GLY A 107 -17.20 3.08 -2.08
CA GLY A 107 -17.43 3.36 -3.51
C GLY A 107 -16.20 3.87 -4.27
N GLN A 108 -15.09 4.19 -3.58
CA GLN A 108 -13.81 4.47 -4.24
C GLN A 108 -13.17 3.20 -4.79
N THR A 109 -12.36 3.35 -5.83
CA THR A 109 -11.39 2.35 -6.24
C THR A 109 -10.03 3.04 -6.32
N LEU A 110 -9.08 2.55 -5.55
CA LEU A 110 -7.73 3.11 -5.46
C LEU A 110 -6.71 2.09 -5.97
N HIS A 111 -5.67 2.59 -6.63
CA HIS A 111 -4.51 1.79 -7.01
C HIS A 111 -3.32 2.21 -6.15
N ILE A 112 -2.90 1.32 -5.26
CA ILE A 112 -1.87 1.60 -4.24
C ILE A 112 -0.82 0.50 -4.31
N GLN A 113 0.43 0.83 -4.63
CA GLN A 113 1.57 -0.08 -4.55
C GLN A 113 1.38 -1.41 -5.31
N GLY A 114 0.67 -1.39 -6.45
CA GLY A 114 0.37 -2.61 -7.24
C GLY A 114 -0.82 -3.41 -6.75
N TRP A 115 -1.61 -2.83 -5.87
CA TRP A 115 -2.87 -3.38 -5.37
C TRP A 115 -4.05 -2.51 -5.76
N THR A 116 -5.15 -3.13 -6.12
CA THR A 116 -6.46 -2.47 -6.24
C THR A 116 -7.18 -2.55 -4.91
N VAL A 117 -7.54 -1.40 -4.35
CA VAL A 117 -8.21 -1.26 -3.06
C VAL A 117 -9.62 -0.74 -3.30
N ALA A 118 -10.61 -1.54 -2.95
CA ALA A 118 -12.02 -1.23 -3.18
C ALA A 118 -12.82 -1.35 -1.87
N PRO A 119 -13.03 -0.23 -1.13
CA PRO A 119 -13.94 -0.21 0.00
C PRO A 119 -15.39 -0.29 -0.48
N VAL A 120 -16.13 -1.24 0.08
CA VAL A 120 -17.56 -1.47 -0.17
C VAL A 120 -18.33 -1.33 1.15
N SER A 121 -19.67 -1.45 1.13
CA SER A 121 -20.51 -1.17 2.30
C SER A 121 -20.20 -2.02 3.54
N ASP A 122 -19.73 -3.25 3.36
CA ASP A 122 -19.51 -4.22 4.44
C ASP A 122 -18.03 -4.61 4.65
N GLY A 123 -17.10 -4.03 3.90
CA GLY A 123 -15.68 -4.35 4.03
C GLY A 123 -14.81 -3.66 3.00
N THR A 124 -13.55 -4.03 2.95
CA THR A 124 -12.58 -3.53 1.97
C THR A 124 -11.91 -4.70 1.25
N ARG A 125 -11.92 -4.66 -0.06
CA ARG A 125 -11.27 -5.65 -0.91
C ARG A 125 -9.90 -5.14 -1.35
N PHE A 126 -8.87 -5.91 -1.07
CA PHE A 126 -7.51 -5.70 -1.55
C PHE A 126 -7.18 -6.79 -2.56
N THR A 127 -6.87 -6.42 -3.80
CA THR A 127 -6.54 -7.36 -4.86
C THR A 127 -5.17 -7.02 -5.45
N ASN A 128 -4.25 -7.98 -5.47
CA ASN A 128 -2.98 -7.78 -6.15
C ASN A 128 -3.19 -7.74 -7.67
N ASP A 129 -2.73 -6.68 -8.32
CA ASP A 129 -2.99 -6.43 -9.75
C ASP A 129 -2.30 -7.47 -10.66
N GLY A 130 -1.19 -8.05 -10.21
CA GLY A 130 -0.44 -9.04 -10.98
C GLY A 130 -1.01 -10.45 -10.88
N SER A 131 -1.49 -10.87 -9.71
CA SER A 131 -1.91 -12.26 -9.44
C SER A 131 -3.43 -12.44 -9.34
N GLY A 132 -4.18 -11.37 -9.06
CA GLY A 132 -5.61 -11.44 -8.75
C GLY A 132 -5.92 -12.02 -7.37
N ARG A 133 -4.90 -12.39 -6.58
CA ARG A 133 -5.05 -12.85 -5.19
C ARG A 133 -5.21 -11.66 -4.26
N GLY A 134 -5.79 -11.91 -3.10
CA GLY A 134 -5.98 -10.81 -2.17
C GLY A 134 -6.69 -11.14 -0.88
N LEU A 135 -7.27 -10.11 -0.28
CA LEU A 135 -7.87 -10.16 1.03
C LEU A 135 -9.16 -9.32 1.04
N PHE A 136 -10.24 -9.90 1.56
CA PHE A 136 -11.44 -9.14 1.90
C PHE A 136 -11.48 -8.95 3.41
N VAL A 137 -11.49 -7.71 3.87
CA VAL A 137 -11.36 -7.33 5.28
C VAL A 137 -12.64 -6.71 5.77
N ARG A 138 -13.21 -7.30 6.82
CA ARG A 138 -14.31 -6.79 7.63
C ARG A 138 -13.83 -6.66 9.07
N VAL A 139 -14.59 -5.98 9.92
CA VAL A 139 -14.23 -5.80 11.33
C VAL A 139 -14.24 -7.13 12.10
N ASP A 140 -15.13 -8.03 11.72
CA ASP A 140 -15.31 -9.33 12.38
C ASP A 140 -14.55 -10.48 11.70
N GLU A 141 -14.26 -10.34 10.40
CA GLU A 141 -13.76 -11.43 9.57
C GLU A 141 -12.80 -10.96 8.50
N VAL A 142 -11.82 -11.78 8.21
CA VAL A 142 -10.89 -11.60 7.10
C VAL A 142 -10.90 -12.85 6.24
N SER A 143 -11.10 -12.68 4.93
CA SER A 143 -11.20 -13.78 3.98
C SER A 143 -10.18 -13.61 2.85
N PRO A 144 -9.15 -14.46 2.74
CA PRO A 144 -8.28 -14.50 1.57
C PRO A 144 -9.01 -15.11 0.36
N PHE A 145 -8.55 -14.74 -0.85
CA PHE A 145 -9.08 -15.28 -2.13
C PHE A 145 -8.01 -15.37 -3.22
#